data_86b8aff7022b95b452ac2d6be9d89974
#
_entry.id   86b8aff7022b95b452ac2d6be9d89974
#
_cell.length_a   1.000
_cell.length_b   1.000
_cell.length_c   1.000
_cell.angle_alpha   90.00
_cell.angle_beta   90.00
_cell.angle_gamma   90.00
#
_symmetry.space_group_name_H-M   'P 1'
#
loop_
_entity.id
_entity.type
_entity.pdbx_description
1 polymer ?
#
loop_
_entity_poly.entity_id
_entity_poly.type
_entity_poly.pdbx_seq_one_letter_code
_entity_poly.pdbx_strand_id
1 'polypeptide(L)' 'MAKIWRNRIEAGTQEFSKCPAKYRADVLTLMRQDVEDGVITKDQFESLTGEAY' A
#
# COMPACT_ATOMS: atom_id res chain seq x y z
N MET A 1 1.82 4.80 -12.21
CA MET A 1 1.50 5.64 -11.02
C MET A 1 1.29 4.82 -9.75
N ALA A 2 0.66 3.64 -9.84
CA ALA A 2 0.42 2.81 -8.65
C ALA A 2 1.71 2.43 -7.91
N LYS A 3 2.77 2.10 -8.63
CA LYS A 3 4.06 1.77 -7.99
C LYS A 3 4.66 2.94 -7.23
N ILE A 4 4.50 4.15 -7.76
CA ILE A 4 4.99 5.37 -7.09
C ILE A 4 4.21 5.58 -5.79
N TRP A 5 2.88 5.46 -5.86
CA TRP A 5 2.04 5.59 -4.68
C TRP A 5 2.37 4.53 -3.63
N ARG A 6 2.50 3.26 -4.06
CA ARG A 6 2.89 2.17 -3.17
C ARG A 6 4.20 2.50 -2.46
N ASN A 7 5.21 2.94 -3.21
CA ASN A 7 6.53 3.24 -2.64
C ASN A 7 6.44 4.37 -1.62
N ARG A 8 5.69 5.42 -1.92
CA ARG A 8 5.53 6.57 -1.02
C ARG A 8 4.75 6.19 0.24
N ILE A 9 3.71 5.39 0.11
CA ILE A 9 2.91 4.94 1.25
C ILE A 9 3.80 4.09 2.18
N GLU A 10 4.54 3.15 1.63
CA GLU A 10 5.43 2.29 2.42
C GLU A 10 6.57 3.06 3.06
N ALA A 11 7.04 4.12 2.41
CA ALA A 11 8.08 5.00 2.96
C ALA A 11 7.54 5.97 4.00
N GLY A 12 6.21 6.10 4.14
CA GLY A 12 5.60 7.01 5.10
C GLY A 12 5.53 8.46 4.63
N THR A 13 5.80 8.72 3.35
CA THR A 13 5.79 10.08 2.81
C THR A 13 4.43 10.50 2.24
N GLN A 14 3.53 9.52 2.02
CA GLN A 14 2.16 9.77 1.56
C GLN A 14 1.21 8.83 2.28
N GLU A 15 -0.03 9.27 2.44
CA GLU A 15 -1.08 8.49 3.07
C GLU A 15 -1.91 7.78 2.00
N PHE A 16 -2.32 6.54 2.30
CA PHE A 16 -3.18 5.78 1.40
C PHE A 16 -4.50 6.52 1.12
N SER A 17 -5.05 7.22 2.11
CA SER A 17 -6.29 7.99 1.95
C SER A 17 -6.17 9.10 0.91
N LYS A 18 -4.96 9.56 0.61
CA LYS A 18 -4.69 10.58 -0.40
C LYS A 18 -4.57 10.01 -1.81
N CYS A 19 -4.44 8.69 -1.92
CA CYS A 19 -4.30 8.04 -3.21
C CYS A 19 -5.60 8.16 -4.02
N PRO A 20 -5.54 8.60 -5.27
CA PRO A 20 -6.74 8.67 -6.12
C PRO A 20 -7.43 7.31 -6.22
N ALA A 21 -8.75 7.31 -6.21
CA ALA A 21 -9.55 6.07 -6.21
C ALA A 21 -9.18 5.15 -7.39
N LYS A 22 -8.85 5.73 -8.53
CA LYS A 22 -8.49 4.96 -9.73
C LYS A 22 -7.23 4.12 -9.57
N TYR A 23 -6.37 4.46 -8.60
CA TYR A 23 -5.12 3.72 -8.35
C TYR A 23 -5.19 2.84 -7.11
N ARG A 24 -6.22 2.99 -6.26
CA ARG A 24 -6.27 2.29 -4.96
C ARG A 24 -6.26 0.78 -5.09
N ALA A 25 -7.04 0.23 -6.02
CA ALA A 25 -7.09 -1.22 -6.20
C ALA A 25 -5.72 -1.76 -6.60
N ASP A 26 -5.03 -1.08 -7.52
CA ASP A 26 -3.70 -1.50 -7.97
C ASP A 26 -2.67 -1.37 -6.85
N VAL A 27 -2.74 -0.28 -6.06
CA VAL A 27 -1.85 -0.10 -4.91
C VAL A 27 -2.06 -1.21 -3.90
N LEU A 28 -3.30 -1.56 -3.58
CA LEU A 28 -3.60 -2.65 -2.66
C LEU A 28 -3.04 -3.97 -3.17
N THR A 29 -3.20 -4.26 -4.46
CA THR A 29 -2.65 -5.47 -5.07
C THR A 29 -1.13 -5.51 -4.93
N LEU A 30 -0.45 -4.39 -5.22
CA LEU A 30 1.00 -4.31 -5.09
C LEU A 30 1.45 -4.48 -3.64
N MET A 31 0.74 -3.87 -2.70
CA MET A 31 1.10 -3.97 -1.28
C MET A 31 0.86 -5.37 -0.73
N ARG A 32 -0.20 -6.06 -1.17
CA ARG A 32 -0.42 -7.45 -0.81
C ARG A 32 0.70 -8.35 -1.34
N GLN A 33 1.16 -8.08 -2.55
CA GLN A 33 2.30 -8.80 -3.10
C GLN A 33 3.56 -8.53 -2.25
N ASP A 34 3.73 -7.30 -1.78
CA ASP A 34 4.86 -6.96 -0.91
C ASP A 34 4.80 -7.72 0.42
N VAL A 35 3.60 -7.96 0.96
CA VAL A 35 3.45 -8.81 2.15
C VAL A 35 3.90 -10.24 1.84
N GLU A 36 3.45 -10.79 0.72
CA GLU A 36 3.85 -12.14 0.30
C GLU A 36 5.36 -12.26 0.09
N ASP A 37 5.98 -11.20 -0.42
CA ASP A 37 7.42 -11.16 -0.68
C ASP A 37 8.25 -10.83 0.56
N GLY A 38 7.61 -10.54 1.70
CA GLY A 38 8.31 -10.19 2.93
C GLY A 38 8.83 -8.77 2.98
N VAL A 39 8.40 -7.90 2.07
CA VAL A 39 8.80 -6.49 2.05
C VAL A 39 8.17 -5.72 3.20
N ILE A 40 6.89 -5.99 3.47
CA ILE A 40 6.17 -5.43 4.63
C ILE A 40 5.43 -6.57 5.32
N THR A 41 5.00 -6.34 6.57
CA THR A 41 4.21 -7.31 7.32
C THR A 41 2.72 -7.07 7.10
N LYS A 42 1.87 -8.06 7.46
CA LYS A 42 0.42 -7.91 7.45
C LYS A 42 -0.01 -6.72 8.31
N ASP A 43 0.60 -6.57 9.48
CA ASP A 43 0.28 -5.47 10.39
C ASP A 43 0.62 -4.13 9.75
N GLN A 44 1.76 -4.05 9.06
CA GLN A 44 2.14 -2.85 8.33
C GLN A 44 1.14 -2.53 7.21
N PHE A 45 0.71 -3.55 6.46
CA PHE A 45 -0.29 -3.38 5.41
C PHE A 45 -1.57 -2.77 5.99
N GLU A 46 -2.08 -3.34 7.08
CA GLU A 46 -3.32 -2.85 7.70
C GLU A 46 -3.15 -1.44 8.25
N SER A 47 -2.01 -1.16 8.88
CA SER A 47 -1.73 0.15 9.43
C SER A 47 -1.61 1.21 8.34
N LEU A 48 -0.98 0.88 7.22
CA LEU A 48 -0.74 1.84 6.13
C LEU A 48 -1.97 2.10 5.28
N THR A 49 -2.83 1.09 5.10
CA THR A 49 -3.98 1.20 4.19
C THR A 49 -5.31 1.34 4.90
N GLY A 50 -5.40 0.93 6.17
CA GLY A 50 -6.67 0.84 6.87
C GLY A 50 -7.53 -0.33 6.40
N GLU A 51 -7.01 -1.20 5.54
CA GLU A 51 -7.72 -2.35 4.99
C GLU A 51 -7.20 -3.63 5.63
N ALA A 52 -8.07 -4.58 5.85
CA ALA A 52 -7.68 -5.89 6.36
C ALA A 52 -6.90 -6.66 5.28
N TYR A 53 -5.85 -7.33 5.68
CA TYR A 53 -5.10 -8.18 4.76
C TYR A 53 -5.90 -9.46 4.51
#